data_94ca8fe628fc86124077d36211c03ca6
#
_entry.id   94ca8fe628fc86124077d36211c03ca6
#
_cell.length_a   1.000
_cell.length_b   1.000
_cell.length_c   1.000
_cell.angle_alpha   90.00
_cell.angle_beta   90.00
_cell.angle_gamma   90.00
#
_symmetry.space_group_name_H-M   'P 1'
#
loop_
_entity.id
_entity.type
_entity.pdbx_description
1 polymer ?
#
loop_
_entity_poly.entity_id
_entity_poly.type
_entity_poly.pdbx_seq_one_letter_code
_entity_poly.pdbx_strand_id
1 'polypeptide(L)'
;PVSSSGHLLLGHHFLGVNETGLAFDVALHIGTFAALIIFFYKDIIQLFLGLLGKNDMKRIAWLLIFATIPAVIGGFLLQDLAESSFRSPALVAINFIWVAALMLVAERYAKSKKHKTEFNDVTNKQGMAIGFAQVLALIPGVSRSGSTITTGIFVGLDRVSATRFSFLLSIPITFGAIIKVLASHEAISQ
;
A
#
# COMPACT_ATOMS: atom_id res chain seq x y z
N PRO A 1 8.14 -5.41 -3.83
CA PRO A 1 7.71 -4.10 -3.34
C PRO A 1 8.80 -3.07 -3.58
N VAL A 2 8.48 -1.94 -4.21
CA VAL A 2 9.50 -1.09 -4.84
C VAL A 2 9.34 0.40 -4.51
N SER A 3 8.44 0.81 -3.62
CA SER A 3 8.18 2.23 -3.32
C SER A 3 8.14 3.15 -4.55
N SER A 4 6.99 3.26 -5.21
CA SER A 4 6.81 4.11 -6.41
C SER A 4 7.21 5.58 -6.14
N SER A 5 6.76 6.16 -5.03
CA SER A 5 7.07 7.55 -4.66
C SER A 5 8.58 7.79 -4.52
N GLY A 6 9.33 6.85 -3.94
CA GLY A 6 10.77 6.99 -3.83
C GLY A 6 11.47 6.86 -5.18
N HIS A 7 11.00 5.97 -6.08
CA HIS A 7 11.58 5.86 -7.43
C HIS A 7 11.25 7.06 -8.30
N LEU A 8 10.07 7.65 -8.19
CA LEU A 8 9.71 8.89 -8.86
C LEU A 8 10.63 10.03 -8.42
N LEU A 9 10.80 10.21 -7.10
CA LEU A 9 11.69 11.23 -6.55
C LEU A 9 13.14 11.08 -7.09
N LEU A 10 13.68 9.87 -7.07
CA LEU A 10 15.01 9.59 -7.59
C LEU A 10 15.08 9.76 -9.12
N GLY A 11 14.04 9.30 -9.83
CA GLY A 11 13.94 9.45 -11.28
C GLY A 11 13.97 10.93 -11.70
N HIS A 12 13.18 11.77 -11.04
CA HIS A 12 13.17 13.22 -11.28
C HIS A 12 14.56 13.83 -11.01
N HIS A 13 15.21 13.44 -9.91
CA HIS A 13 16.52 13.93 -9.55
C HIS A 13 17.61 13.54 -10.56
N PHE A 14 17.66 12.27 -10.99
CA PHE A 14 18.70 11.77 -11.89
C PHE A 14 18.48 12.12 -13.36
N LEU A 15 17.23 12.23 -13.81
CA LEU A 15 16.89 12.53 -15.19
C LEU A 15 16.76 14.02 -15.47
N GLY A 16 16.85 14.87 -14.44
CA GLY A 16 16.71 16.32 -14.58
C GLY A 16 15.30 16.76 -15.03
N VAL A 17 14.31 15.91 -14.87
CA VAL A 17 12.94 16.15 -15.34
C VAL A 17 12.16 16.88 -14.25
N ASN A 18 12.45 18.17 -14.08
CA ASN A 18 11.81 18.99 -13.04
C ASN A 18 10.38 19.45 -13.39
N GLU A 19 9.92 19.24 -14.62
CA GLU A 19 8.66 19.78 -15.12
C GLU A 19 7.63 18.74 -15.57
N THR A 20 7.89 17.45 -15.51
CA THR A 20 6.89 16.42 -15.84
C THR A 20 5.91 16.21 -14.69
N GLY A 21 5.62 17.22 -14.08
CA GLY A 21 4.60 17.49 -13.10
C GLY A 21 3.68 16.38 -12.63
N LEU A 22 2.85 16.77 -11.72
CA LEU A 22 1.76 16.03 -11.11
C LEU A 22 0.92 15.19 -12.10
N ALA A 23 0.74 15.65 -13.34
CA ALA A 23 -0.01 14.94 -14.38
C ALA A 23 0.62 13.59 -14.78
N PHE A 24 1.96 13.52 -14.87
CA PHE A 24 2.67 12.29 -15.18
C PHE A 24 2.59 11.28 -14.03
N ASP A 25 2.79 11.74 -12.80
CA ASP A 25 2.68 10.91 -11.60
C ASP A 25 1.25 10.34 -11.45
N VAL A 26 0.23 11.16 -11.73
CA VAL A 26 -1.17 10.74 -11.75
C VAL A 26 -1.42 9.68 -12.81
N ALA A 27 -0.91 9.87 -14.03
CA ALA A 27 -1.05 8.90 -15.11
C ALA A 27 -0.43 7.54 -14.73
N LEU A 28 0.74 7.53 -14.09
CA LEU A 28 1.37 6.31 -13.58
C LEU A 28 0.54 5.63 -12.47
N HIS A 29 -0.06 6.42 -11.58
CA HIS A 29 -0.94 5.89 -10.54
C HIS A 29 -2.22 5.30 -11.12
N ILE A 30 -2.83 5.95 -12.12
CA ILE A 30 -4.00 5.44 -12.84
C ILE A 30 -3.65 4.14 -13.57
N GLY A 31 -2.52 4.09 -14.28
CA GLY A 31 -2.05 2.88 -14.96
C GLY A 31 -1.83 1.72 -13.99
N THR A 32 -1.18 1.97 -12.86
CA THR A 32 -0.98 0.96 -11.81
C THR A 32 -2.31 0.50 -11.20
N PHE A 33 -3.24 1.43 -10.95
CA PHE A 33 -4.56 1.11 -10.44
C PHE A 33 -5.35 0.25 -11.42
N ALA A 34 -5.36 0.60 -12.71
CA ALA A 34 -5.99 -0.20 -13.75
C ALA A 34 -5.42 -1.62 -13.83
N ALA A 35 -4.09 -1.75 -13.77
CA ALA A 35 -3.42 -3.06 -13.74
C ALA A 35 -3.84 -3.88 -12.50
N LEU A 36 -3.96 -3.28 -11.32
CA LEU A 36 -4.45 -3.95 -10.11
C LEU A 36 -5.88 -4.43 -10.27
N ILE A 37 -6.78 -3.60 -10.81
CA ILE A 37 -8.18 -3.98 -11.04
C ILE A 37 -8.26 -5.15 -12.03
N ILE A 38 -7.50 -5.08 -13.13
CA ILE A 38 -7.48 -6.16 -14.14
C ILE A 38 -6.90 -7.45 -13.56
N PHE A 39 -5.81 -7.38 -12.80
CA PHE A 39 -5.17 -8.56 -12.24
C PHE A 39 -6.04 -9.23 -11.14
N PHE A 40 -6.62 -8.42 -10.26
CA PHE A 40 -7.41 -8.90 -9.12
C PHE A 40 -8.93 -8.89 -9.37
N TYR A 41 -9.40 -8.82 -10.63
CA TYR A 41 -10.84 -8.70 -10.92
C TYR A 41 -11.69 -9.81 -10.29
N LYS A 42 -11.20 -11.05 -10.26
CA LYS A 42 -11.90 -12.18 -9.64
C LYS A 42 -12.00 -12.01 -8.12
N ASP A 43 -10.91 -11.57 -7.49
CA ASP A 43 -10.89 -11.29 -6.06
C ASP A 43 -11.85 -10.16 -5.69
N ILE A 44 -11.84 -9.09 -6.48
CA ILE A 44 -12.72 -7.92 -6.28
C ILE A 44 -14.19 -8.34 -6.38
N ILE A 45 -14.56 -9.13 -7.39
CA ILE A 45 -15.93 -9.67 -7.51
C ILE A 45 -16.30 -10.51 -6.29
N GLN A 46 -15.42 -11.43 -5.86
CA GLN A 46 -15.65 -12.28 -4.69
C GLN A 46 -15.80 -11.47 -3.40
N LEU A 47 -14.96 -10.45 -3.20
CA LEU A 47 -15.04 -9.55 -2.05
C LEU A 47 -16.33 -8.73 -2.08
N PHE A 48 -16.73 -8.21 -3.24
CA PHE A 48 -18.00 -7.50 -3.40
C PHE A 48 -19.21 -8.39 -3.09
N LEU A 49 -19.23 -9.61 -3.61
CA LEU A 49 -20.28 -10.60 -3.27
C LEU A 49 -20.24 -10.96 -1.78
N GLY A 50 -19.05 -10.99 -1.17
CA GLY A 50 -18.86 -11.17 0.26
C GLY A 50 -19.49 -10.05 1.08
N LEU A 51 -19.31 -8.78 0.69
CA LEU A 51 -19.96 -7.65 1.35
C LEU A 51 -21.50 -7.76 1.32
N LEU A 52 -22.04 -8.32 0.23
CA LEU A 52 -23.48 -8.59 0.09
C LEU A 52 -23.93 -9.86 0.85
N GLY A 53 -23.01 -10.54 1.55
CA GLY A 53 -23.31 -11.77 2.29
C GLY A 53 -23.57 -13.00 1.42
N LYS A 54 -23.15 -12.99 0.16
CA LYS A 54 -23.44 -14.04 -0.83
C LYS A 54 -22.37 -15.15 -0.90
N ASN A 55 -21.26 -15.01 -0.16
CA ASN A 55 -20.18 -16.00 -0.12
C ASN A 55 -19.36 -15.90 1.19
N ASP A 56 -18.40 -16.81 1.38
CA ASP A 56 -17.57 -16.92 2.58
C ASP A 56 -16.53 -15.80 2.71
N MET A 57 -16.38 -14.95 1.68
CA MET A 57 -15.42 -13.83 1.70
C MET A 57 -15.90 -12.62 2.52
N LYS A 58 -17.13 -12.67 3.12
CA LYS A 58 -17.70 -11.57 3.90
C LYS A 58 -16.75 -11.04 4.97
N ARG A 59 -16.12 -11.95 5.74
CA ARG A 59 -15.18 -11.56 6.80
C ARG A 59 -13.94 -10.84 6.27
N ILE A 60 -13.33 -11.36 5.20
CA ILE A 60 -12.14 -10.77 4.58
C ILE A 60 -12.48 -9.42 3.93
N ALA A 61 -13.64 -9.33 3.27
CA ALA A 61 -14.09 -8.09 2.64
C ALA A 61 -14.25 -6.95 3.66
N TRP A 62 -14.92 -7.21 4.78
CA TRP A 62 -15.04 -6.24 5.87
C TRP A 62 -13.69 -5.95 6.53
N LEU A 63 -12.85 -6.97 6.71
CA LEU A 63 -11.51 -6.80 7.27
C LEU A 63 -10.65 -5.86 6.42
N LEU A 64 -10.69 -5.97 5.10
CA LEU A 64 -9.98 -5.06 4.20
C LEU A 64 -10.49 -3.62 4.32
N ILE A 65 -11.80 -3.42 4.46
CA ILE A 65 -12.37 -2.08 4.70
C ILE A 65 -11.86 -1.51 6.02
N PHE A 66 -11.98 -2.25 7.12
CA PHE A 66 -11.51 -1.77 8.42
C PHE A 66 -9.98 -1.56 8.47
N ALA A 67 -9.21 -2.43 7.82
CA ALA A 67 -7.77 -2.30 7.73
C ALA A 67 -7.31 -1.09 6.87
N THR A 68 -8.20 -0.53 6.03
CA THR A 68 -7.93 0.70 5.28
C THR A 68 -8.03 1.95 6.16
N ILE A 69 -8.89 1.94 7.20
CA ILE A 69 -9.21 3.11 8.02
C ILE A 69 -7.96 3.75 8.67
N PRO A 70 -7.03 3.00 9.30
CA PRO A 70 -5.84 3.61 9.90
C PRO A 70 -5.02 4.45 8.91
N ALA A 71 -4.86 3.95 7.69
CA ALA A 71 -4.10 4.67 6.66
C ALA A 71 -4.84 5.90 6.13
N VAL A 72 -6.16 5.86 6.04
CA VAL A 72 -6.98 7.04 5.69
C VAL A 72 -6.85 8.11 6.77
N ILE A 73 -7.02 7.75 8.04
CA ILE A 73 -6.88 8.68 9.17
C ILE A 73 -5.44 9.24 9.21
N GLY A 74 -4.42 8.37 9.11
CA GLY A 74 -3.03 8.79 9.08
C GLY A 74 -2.74 9.73 7.91
N GLY A 75 -3.29 9.46 6.73
CA GLY A 75 -3.17 10.31 5.54
C GLY A 75 -3.73 11.71 5.76
N PHE A 76 -4.88 11.82 6.43
CA PHE A 76 -5.45 13.15 6.75
C PHE A 76 -4.66 13.90 7.82
N LEU A 77 -4.15 13.21 8.84
CA LEU A 77 -3.51 13.86 9.99
C LEU A 77 -2.02 14.14 9.77
N LEU A 78 -1.32 13.30 9.00
CA LEU A 78 0.14 13.31 8.91
C LEU A 78 0.67 13.70 7.53
N GLN A 79 -0.20 13.94 6.54
CA GLN A 79 0.24 14.22 5.18
C GLN A 79 1.14 15.45 5.10
N ASP A 80 0.72 16.58 5.71
CA ASP A 80 1.49 17.83 5.65
C ASP A 80 2.86 17.67 6.32
N LEU A 81 2.92 16.92 7.43
CA LEU A 81 4.18 16.59 8.11
C LEU A 81 5.07 15.69 7.23
N ALA A 82 4.48 14.69 6.58
CA ALA A 82 5.21 13.79 5.69
C ALA A 82 5.77 14.53 4.48
N GLU A 83 5.00 15.49 3.94
CA GLU A 83 5.39 16.27 2.78
C GLU A 83 6.45 17.34 3.08
N SER A 84 6.42 17.94 4.27
CA SER A 84 7.36 19.00 4.64
C SER A 84 8.70 18.47 5.19
N SER A 85 8.65 17.43 6.05
CA SER A 85 9.81 17.03 6.85
C SER A 85 10.58 15.82 6.30
N PHE A 86 9.99 15.00 5.40
CA PHE A 86 10.57 13.70 5.02
C PHE A 86 10.94 13.56 3.55
N ARG A 87 10.98 14.64 2.75
CA ARG A 87 11.31 14.60 1.32
C ARG A 87 12.80 14.65 1.00
N SER A 88 13.68 14.60 1.98
CA SER A 88 15.13 14.57 1.75
C SER A 88 15.52 13.28 0.99
N PRO A 89 16.27 13.36 -0.13
CA PRO A 89 16.76 12.20 -0.86
C PRO A 89 17.54 11.22 0.02
N ALA A 90 18.31 11.74 0.99
CA ALA A 90 19.05 10.92 1.94
C ALA A 90 18.14 10.10 2.86
N LEU A 91 17.05 10.70 3.36
CA LEU A 91 16.06 9.98 4.17
C LEU A 91 15.33 8.90 3.36
N VAL A 92 14.99 9.18 2.11
CA VAL A 92 14.38 8.19 1.21
C VAL A 92 15.32 7.02 0.97
N ALA A 93 16.62 7.27 0.75
CA ALA A 93 17.62 6.22 0.59
C ALA A 93 17.78 5.37 1.87
N ILE A 94 17.83 6.00 3.04
CA ILE A 94 17.88 5.30 4.34
C ILE A 94 16.64 4.43 4.51
N ASN A 95 15.44 4.94 4.20
CA ASN A 95 14.21 4.19 4.30
C ASN A 95 14.18 2.99 3.35
N PHE A 96 14.75 3.10 2.15
CA PHE A 96 14.89 1.95 1.24
C PHE A 96 15.76 0.85 1.85
N ILE A 97 16.91 1.20 2.41
CA ILE A 97 17.84 0.24 3.03
C ILE A 97 17.15 -0.41 4.24
N TRP A 98 16.51 0.38 5.09
CA TRP A 98 15.83 -0.11 6.27
C TRP A 98 14.70 -1.07 5.94
N VAL A 99 13.82 -0.71 5.01
CA VAL A 99 12.70 -1.57 4.59
C VAL A 99 13.21 -2.84 3.91
N ALA A 100 14.24 -2.74 3.07
CA ALA A 100 14.88 -3.91 2.47
C ALA A 100 15.45 -4.86 3.53
N ALA A 101 16.11 -4.33 4.56
CA ALA A 101 16.62 -5.11 5.68
C ALA A 101 15.46 -5.81 6.43
N LEU A 102 14.38 -5.09 6.73
CA LEU A 102 13.20 -5.69 7.37
C LEU A 102 12.58 -6.80 6.52
N MET A 103 12.50 -6.62 5.21
CA MET A 103 12.01 -7.65 4.29
C MET A 103 12.88 -8.91 4.32
N LEU A 104 14.22 -8.76 4.35
CA LEU A 104 15.14 -9.90 4.47
C LEU A 104 14.96 -10.63 5.81
N VAL A 105 14.76 -9.89 6.90
CA VAL A 105 14.48 -10.49 8.22
C VAL A 105 13.15 -11.23 8.20
N ALA A 106 12.08 -10.62 7.64
CA ALA A 106 10.78 -11.26 7.52
C ALA A 106 10.85 -12.54 6.67
N GLU A 107 11.63 -12.52 5.60
CA GLU A 107 11.85 -13.67 4.73
C GLU A 107 12.54 -14.82 5.48
N ARG A 108 13.56 -14.52 6.29
CA ARG A 108 14.22 -15.52 7.15
C ARG A 108 13.27 -16.06 8.20
N TYR A 109 12.49 -15.18 8.82
CA TYR A 109 11.48 -15.56 9.81
C TYR A 109 10.42 -16.48 9.18
N ALA A 110 9.93 -16.17 7.97
CA ALA A 110 8.98 -17.00 7.25
C ALA A 110 9.48 -18.43 6.99
N LYS A 111 10.79 -18.59 6.74
CA LYS A 111 11.40 -19.91 6.53
C LYS A 111 11.42 -20.76 7.80
N SER A 112 11.47 -20.16 8.97
CA SER A 112 11.50 -20.88 10.25
C SER A 112 10.12 -21.33 10.74
N LYS A 113 9.02 -20.80 10.18
CA LYS A 113 7.66 -21.12 10.60
C LYS A 113 7.10 -22.33 9.85
N LYS A 114 6.63 -23.34 10.58
CA LYS A 114 6.00 -24.56 10.02
C LYS A 114 4.56 -24.31 9.57
N HIS A 115 3.79 -23.54 10.33
CA HIS A 115 2.40 -23.20 10.01
C HIS A 115 2.30 -21.75 9.58
N LYS A 116 1.60 -21.51 8.47
CA LYS A 116 1.37 -20.20 7.90
C LYS A 116 -0.11 -20.02 7.61
N THR A 117 -0.61 -18.81 7.87
CA THR A 117 -2.01 -18.46 7.62
C THR A 117 -2.20 -18.18 6.13
N GLU A 118 -3.17 -18.85 5.52
CA GLU A 118 -3.61 -18.58 4.16
C GLU A 118 -4.56 -17.39 4.10
N PHE A 119 -4.80 -16.87 2.88
CA PHE A 119 -5.58 -15.64 2.69
C PHE A 119 -6.99 -15.70 3.30
N ASN A 120 -7.70 -16.80 3.14
CA ASN A 120 -9.06 -16.96 3.65
C ASN A 120 -9.12 -17.06 5.17
N ASP A 121 -8.02 -17.45 5.82
CA ASP A 121 -7.93 -17.66 7.26
C ASP A 121 -7.34 -16.47 8.02
N VAL A 122 -7.00 -15.38 7.31
CA VAL A 122 -6.45 -14.16 7.92
C VAL A 122 -7.37 -13.67 9.03
N THR A 123 -6.86 -13.62 10.25
CA THR A 123 -7.61 -13.18 11.42
C THR A 123 -7.77 -11.65 11.45
N ASN A 124 -8.75 -11.15 12.22
CA ASN A 124 -8.94 -9.72 12.37
C ASN A 124 -7.69 -9.02 12.94
N LYS A 125 -7.00 -9.66 13.89
CA LYS A 125 -5.75 -9.11 14.46
C LYS A 125 -4.65 -8.98 13.41
N GLN A 126 -4.46 -10.01 12.59
CA GLN A 126 -3.45 -9.99 11.51
C GLN A 126 -3.77 -8.91 10.47
N GLY A 127 -5.03 -8.85 9.99
CA GLY A 127 -5.45 -7.86 9.00
C GLY A 127 -5.34 -6.43 9.53
N MET A 128 -5.73 -6.17 10.77
CA MET A 128 -5.58 -4.85 11.39
C MET A 128 -4.10 -4.46 11.58
N ALA A 129 -3.24 -5.39 11.98
CA ALA A 129 -1.80 -5.14 12.07
C ALA A 129 -1.21 -4.71 10.71
N ILE A 130 -1.62 -5.37 9.62
CA ILE A 130 -1.24 -4.99 8.25
C ILE A 130 -1.81 -3.61 7.90
N GLY A 131 -3.05 -3.33 8.29
CA GLY A 131 -3.69 -2.03 8.09
C GLY A 131 -2.95 -0.88 8.79
N PHE A 132 -2.54 -1.07 10.04
CA PHE A 132 -1.72 -0.10 10.77
C PHE A 132 -0.34 0.09 10.13
N ALA A 133 0.27 -0.97 9.60
CA ALA A 133 1.54 -0.87 8.90
C ALA A 133 1.49 0.04 7.66
N GLN A 134 0.31 0.27 7.06
CA GLN A 134 0.15 1.22 5.97
C GLN A 134 0.43 2.67 6.38
N VAL A 135 0.21 3.03 7.66
CA VAL A 135 0.49 4.38 8.16
C VAL A 135 1.97 4.70 8.03
N LEU A 136 2.85 3.71 8.23
CA LEU A 136 4.29 3.90 8.04
C LEU A 136 4.66 4.27 6.59
N ALA A 137 3.84 3.87 5.63
CA ALA A 137 4.06 4.16 4.22
C ALA A 137 3.76 5.61 3.82
N LEU A 138 3.23 6.43 4.72
CA LEU A 138 3.13 7.89 4.56
C LEU A 138 4.52 8.53 4.54
N ILE A 139 5.50 7.90 5.20
CA ILE A 139 6.89 8.35 5.18
C ILE A 139 7.50 8.00 3.82
N PRO A 140 8.02 9.00 3.06
CA PRO A 140 8.64 8.77 1.77
C PRO A 140 9.78 7.74 1.82
N GLY A 141 9.78 6.80 0.88
CA GLY A 141 10.77 5.72 0.83
C GLY A 141 10.39 4.45 1.60
N VAL A 142 9.46 4.51 2.55
CA VAL A 142 9.10 3.33 3.37
C VAL A 142 8.33 2.26 2.59
N SER A 143 7.84 2.50 1.42
CA SER A 143 7.10 1.53 0.60
C SER A 143 5.86 0.92 1.26
N ARG A 144 4.67 1.27 0.78
CA ARG A 144 3.40 0.71 1.28
C ARG A 144 3.37 -0.82 1.19
N SER A 145 3.67 -1.37 0.00
CA SER A 145 3.72 -2.82 -0.18
C SER A 145 4.86 -3.46 0.63
N GLY A 146 6.00 -2.78 0.78
CA GLY A 146 7.08 -3.23 1.64
C GLY A 146 6.64 -3.41 3.09
N SER A 147 6.02 -2.40 3.68
CA SER A 147 5.54 -2.43 5.07
C SER A 147 4.44 -3.45 5.28
N THR A 148 3.43 -3.48 4.40
CA THR A 148 2.26 -4.35 4.57
C THR A 148 2.59 -5.83 4.33
N ILE A 149 3.39 -6.16 3.31
CA ILE A 149 3.82 -7.55 3.06
C ILE A 149 4.73 -8.04 4.19
N THR A 150 5.70 -7.22 4.59
CA THR A 150 6.62 -7.55 5.68
C THR A 150 5.85 -7.80 6.99
N THR A 151 4.91 -6.92 7.33
CA THR A 151 4.05 -7.11 8.50
C THR A 151 3.19 -8.36 8.36
N GLY A 152 2.59 -8.62 7.19
CA GLY A 152 1.82 -9.83 6.93
C GLY A 152 2.63 -11.10 7.20
N ILE A 153 3.87 -11.14 6.77
CA ILE A 153 4.79 -12.25 7.04
C ILE A 153 5.11 -12.37 8.53
N PHE A 154 5.38 -11.28 9.22
CA PHE A 154 5.69 -11.30 10.67
C PHE A 154 4.50 -11.77 11.51
N VAL A 155 3.28 -11.41 11.13
CA VAL A 155 2.08 -11.87 11.83
C VAL A 155 1.65 -13.29 11.44
N GLY A 156 2.44 -13.96 10.57
CA GLY A 156 2.31 -15.39 10.29
C GLY A 156 1.60 -15.75 8.99
N LEU A 157 1.33 -14.81 8.10
CA LEU A 157 0.82 -15.13 6.77
C LEU A 157 1.90 -15.79 5.91
N ASP A 158 1.50 -16.67 4.99
CA ASP A 158 2.38 -17.07 3.90
C ASP A 158 2.62 -15.90 2.93
N ARG A 159 3.66 -16.02 2.08
CA ARG A 159 4.05 -14.93 1.16
C ARG A 159 2.95 -14.56 0.17
N VAL A 160 2.28 -15.56 -0.37
CA VAL A 160 1.24 -15.35 -1.38
C VAL A 160 0.07 -14.60 -0.74
N SER A 161 -0.37 -15.03 0.44
CA SER A 161 -1.46 -14.42 1.20
C SER A 161 -1.11 -13.01 1.69
N ALA A 162 0.11 -12.80 2.19
CA ALA A 162 0.58 -11.47 2.58
C ALA A 162 0.61 -10.50 1.39
N THR A 163 1.10 -10.96 0.24
CA THR A 163 1.15 -10.17 -0.99
C THR A 163 -0.27 -9.89 -1.51
N ARG A 164 -1.13 -10.90 -1.58
CA ARG A 164 -2.52 -10.75 -2.03
C ARG A 164 -3.29 -9.78 -1.15
N PHE A 165 -3.19 -9.92 0.17
CA PHE A 165 -3.83 -9.01 1.12
C PHE A 165 -3.33 -7.58 0.96
N SER A 166 -2.02 -7.38 0.86
CA SER A 166 -1.39 -6.08 0.66
C SER A 166 -1.87 -5.37 -0.61
N PHE A 167 -1.94 -6.08 -1.74
CA PHE A 167 -2.39 -5.50 -3.00
C PHE A 167 -3.90 -5.19 -3.00
N LEU A 168 -4.73 -6.07 -2.48
CA LEU A 168 -6.16 -5.80 -2.33
C LEU A 168 -6.43 -4.62 -1.40
N LEU A 169 -5.68 -4.53 -0.29
CA LEU A 169 -5.73 -3.41 0.64
C LEU A 169 -5.29 -2.08 0.00
N SER A 170 -4.45 -2.14 -1.03
CA SER A 170 -3.98 -0.95 -1.74
C SER A 170 -5.04 -0.32 -2.65
N ILE A 171 -6.03 -1.08 -3.11
CA ILE A 171 -7.04 -0.62 -4.08
C ILE A 171 -7.82 0.59 -3.55
N PRO A 172 -8.48 0.53 -2.36
CA PRO A 172 -9.25 1.66 -1.85
C PRO A 172 -8.38 2.90 -1.59
N ILE A 173 -7.14 2.72 -1.12
CA ILE A 173 -6.22 3.84 -0.85
C ILE A 173 -5.77 4.51 -2.14
N THR A 174 -5.38 3.72 -3.16
CA THR A 174 -4.96 4.28 -4.46
C THR A 174 -6.11 4.99 -5.15
N PHE A 175 -7.31 4.44 -5.08
CA PHE A 175 -8.52 5.09 -5.60
C PHE A 175 -8.77 6.42 -4.90
N GLY A 176 -8.72 6.47 -3.56
CA GLY A 176 -8.87 7.71 -2.80
C GLY A 176 -7.80 8.76 -3.13
N ALA A 177 -6.55 8.33 -3.33
CA ALA A 177 -5.46 9.22 -3.72
C ALA A 177 -5.69 9.82 -5.11
N ILE A 178 -6.13 9.02 -6.09
CA ILE A 178 -6.46 9.48 -7.44
C ILE A 178 -7.59 10.53 -7.39
N ILE A 179 -8.68 10.25 -6.66
CA ILE A 179 -9.80 11.19 -6.51
C ILE A 179 -9.33 12.51 -5.89
N LYS A 180 -8.51 12.44 -4.82
CA LYS A 180 -7.99 13.65 -4.16
C LYS A 180 -7.18 14.52 -5.13
N VAL A 181 -6.32 13.91 -5.93
CA VAL A 181 -5.49 14.67 -6.89
C VAL A 181 -6.35 15.28 -8.01
N LEU A 182 -7.31 14.56 -8.55
CA LEU A 182 -8.22 15.09 -9.57
C LEU A 182 -9.04 16.26 -9.02
N ALA A 183 -9.58 16.13 -7.81
CA ALA A 183 -10.36 17.19 -7.17
C ALA A 183 -9.52 18.45 -6.88
N SER A 184 -8.24 18.29 -6.48
CA SER A 184 -7.34 19.42 -6.25
C SER A 184 -6.95 20.14 -7.54
N HIS A 185 -6.86 19.43 -8.67
CA HIS A 185 -6.58 20.03 -9.99
C HIS A 185 -7.74 20.88 -10.50
N GLU A 186 -8.97 20.44 -10.34
CA GLU A 186 -10.15 21.23 -10.69
C GLU A 186 -10.27 22.52 -9.86
N ALA A 187 -9.84 22.47 -8.60
CA ALA A 187 -9.83 23.66 -7.72
C ALA A 187 -8.74 24.68 -8.08
N ILE A 188 -7.67 24.29 -8.78
CA ILE A 188 -6.57 25.18 -9.20
C ILE A 188 -6.82 25.77 -10.59
N SER A 189 -7.64 25.11 -11.42
CA SER A 189 -7.95 25.53 -12.79
C SER A 189 -9.14 26.49 -12.90
N GLN A 190 -9.81 26.82 -11.80
CA GLN A 190 -10.86 27.84 -11.65
C GLN A 190 -10.31 29.09 -10.96
#